data_efc8a74250115f92e0be76f68f05f1b6
#
_entry.id   efc8a74250115f92e0be76f68f05f1b6
#
_cell.length_a   1.000
_cell.length_b   1.000
_cell.length_c   1.000
_cell.angle_alpha   90.00
_cell.angle_beta   90.00
_cell.angle_gamma   90.00
#
_symmetry.space_group_name_H-M   'P 1'
#
loop_
_entity.id
_entity.type
_entity.pdbx_description
1 polymer ?
#
loop_
_entity_poly.entity_id
_entity_poly.type
_entity_poly.pdbx_seq_one_letter_code
_entity_poly.pdbx_strand_id
1 'polypeptide(L)'
;MTKAAAVSHYSLPNRWIARLVLVVVITASPAFAGEISGVPRIVDGDTVEIGQVKIRLSGIDAPETDQVCLDAKAEKWACGIAARDELIRHSNGQAWECTTTSTDQYGRSLANCFIEGEDVSKWMVRSGWALSFVRYSHAYDTDEVAARDAHAGLWSGSFIAPWDWRHRNKTTIVLRAASVPVNAQTILLGAVSASDAPSSECVIKGNVNRKGERIYHLPGQLNYAQINMQKGLGERWFCTEAEADAAGWRKAIR
;
A
#
# COMPACT_ATOMS: atom_id res chain seq x y z
N MET A 1 14.91 85.47 -71.45
CA MET A 1 16.01 84.61 -71.02
C MET A 1 15.80 84.29 -69.56
N THR A 2 15.16 83.22 -69.27
CA THR A 2 14.99 82.78 -67.84
C THR A 2 14.90 81.26 -67.84
N LYS A 3 15.90 80.61 -67.25
CA LYS A 3 16.01 79.17 -67.13
C LYS A 3 15.12 78.64 -65.94
N ALA A 4 14.25 77.74 -66.26
CA ALA A 4 13.49 77.03 -65.27
C ALA A 4 14.32 75.87 -64.66
N ALA A 5 14.44 75.79 -63.37
CA ALA A 5 15.11 74.68 -62.64
C ALA A 5 14.10 73.56 -62.36
N ALA A 6 14.46 72.34 -62.78
CA ALA A 6 13.68 71.11 -62.49
C ALA A 6 13.94 70.63 -61.08
N VAL A 7 12.89 70.42 -60.29
CA VAL A 7 12.95 69.80 -58.97
C VAL A 7 12.72 68.27 -59.10
N SER A 8 13.74 67.50 -58.72
CA SER A 8 13.71 66.05 -58.74
C SER A 8 13.11 65.55 -57.43
N HIS A 9 11.98 64.84 -57.48
CA HIS A 9 11.38 64.15 -56.37
C HIS A 9 12.01 62.76 -56.18
N TYR A 10 12.80 62.61 -55.15
CA TYR A 10 13.27 61.29 -54.76
C TYR A 10 12.17 60.59 -53.98
N SER A 11 11.62 59.48 -54.51
CA SER A 11 10.70 58.55 -53.86
C SER A 11 11.51 57.61 -53.05
N LEU A 12 11.28 57.57 -51.73
CA LEU A 12 11.83 56.59 -50.73
C LEU A 12 11.10 55.25 -50.86
N PRO A 13 11.79 54.11 -50.89
CA PRO A 13 11.15 52.83 -50.95
C PRO A 13 10.60 52.44 -49.56
N ASN A 14 9.35 52.07 -49.54
CA ASN A 14 8.64 51.51 -48.38
C ASN A 14 9.31 50.19 -47.91
N ARG A 15 10.05 50.22 -46.80
CA ARG A 15 10.61 49.02 -46.16
C ARG A 15 9.50 48.34 -45.36
N TRP A 16 8.91 47.33 -45.96
CA TRP A 16 8.04 46.40 -45.23
C TRP A 16 8.91 45.56 -44.27
N ILE A 17 8.84 45.88 -42.97
CA ILE A 17 9.46 45.07 -41.93
C ILE A 17 8.52 43.88 -41.71
N ALA A 18 8.84 42.75 -42.32
CA ALA A 18 8.20 41.48 -42.03
C ALA A 18 8.57 41.08 -40.58
N ARG A 19 7.63 41.26 -39.64
CA ARG A 19 7.77 40.70 -38.30
C ARG A 19 7.59 39.20 -38.39
N LEU A 20 8.70 38.47 -38.30
CA LEU A 20 8.68 37.01 -38.08
C LEU A 20 8.13 36.76 -36.69
N VAL A 21 6.89 36.29 -36.58
CA VAL A 21 6.31 35.77 -35.35
C VAL A 21 6.83 34.35 -35.18
N LEU A 22 7.83 34.18 -34.31
CA LEU A 22 8.32 32.87 -33.91
C LEU A 22 7.25 32.21 -33.06
N VAL A 23 6.45 31.32 -33.63
CA VAL A 23 5.50 30.47 -32.88
C VAL A 23 6.32 29.37 -32.22
N VAL A 24 6.61 29.54 -30.94
CA VAL A 24 7.17 28.46 -30.08
C VAL A 24 6.06 27.46 -29.84
N VAL A 25 6.04 26.37 -30.58
CA VAL A 25 5.19 25.20 -30.28
C VAL A 25 5.79 24.49 -29.07
N ILE A 26 5.24 24.74 -27.88
CA ILE A 26 5.55 23.97 -26.70
C ILE A 26 4.88 22.61 -26.89
N THR A 27 5.64 21.63 -27.37
CA THR A 27 5.21 20.23 -27.34
C THR A 27 5.24 19.79 -25.89
N ALA A 28 4.07 19.73 -25.24
CA ALA A 28 3.91 19.03 -23.98
C ALA A 28 4.24 17.56 -24.25
N SER A 29 5.40 17.10 -23.79
CA SER A 29 5.72 15.67 -23.78
C SER A 29 4.67 14.99 -22.91
N PRO A 30 4.01 13.93 -23.40
CA PRO A 30 3.14 13.13 -22.52
C PRO A 30 4.00 12.65 -21.36
N ALA A 31 3.52 12.86 -20.13
CA ALA A 31 4.11 12.20 -18.98
C ALA A 31 3.97 10.69 -19.24
N PHE A 32 5.06 10.02 -19.55
CA PHE A 32 5.08 8.58 -19.67
C PHE A 32 4.74 8.02 -18.28
N ALA A 33 3.59 7.39 -18.17
CA ALA A 33 3.34 6.47 -17.08
C ALA A 33 4.49 5.45 -17.12
N GLY A 34 5.28 5.37 -16.05
CA GLY A 34 6.42 4.45 -16.01
C GLY A 34 5.88 3.01 -15.99
N GLU A 35 6.33 2.21 -16.94
CA GLU A 35 6.03 0.79 -16.97
C GLU A 35 7.10 0.04 -16.17
N ILE A 36 6.68 -0.79 -15.22
CA ILE A 36 7.55 -1.58 -14.36
C ILE A 36 7.15 -3.03 -14.53
N SER A 37 8.09 -3.89 -14.91
CA SER A 37 7.81 -5.31 -15.07
C SER A 37 8.86 -6.18 -14.38
N GLY A 38 8.44 -7.35 -13.91
CA GLY A 38 9.32 -8.34 -13.28
C GLY A 38 8.63 -9.15 -12.20
N VAL A 39 9.34 -10.15 -11.66
CA VAL A 39 8.83 -10.97 -10.55
C VAL A 39 8.91 -10.15 -9.25
N PRO A 40 7.78 -9.91 -8.56
CA PRO A 40 7.78 -9.12 -7.36
C PRO A 40 8.25 -9.89 -6.13
N ARG A 41 8.86 -9.20 -5.21
CA ARG A 41 8.93 -9.58 -3.81
C ARG A 41 7.71 -9.01 -3.09
N ILE A 42 6.81 -9.85 -2.63
CA ILE A 42 5.61 -9.42 -1.89
C ILE A 42 6.03 -9.01 -0.47
N VAL A 43 5.67 -7.80 -0.07
CA VAL A 43 5.97 -7.24 1.27
C VAL A 43 4.78 -7.46 2.21
N ASP A 44 3.59 -7.09 1.74
CA ASP A 44 2.28 -7.28 2.40
C ASP A 44 1.19 -7.40 1.33
N GLY A 45 -0.08 -7.33 1.72
CA GLY A 45 -1.22 -7.54 0.80
C GLY A 45 -1.42 -6.44 -0.26
N ASP A 46 -0.76 -5.29 -0.14
CA ASP A 46 -0.88 -4.19 -1.10
C ASP A 46 0.44 -3.50 -1.45
N THR A 47 1.55 -4.02 -0.93
CA THR A 47 2.88 -3.47 -1.17
C THR A 47 3.84 -4.55 -1.68
N VAL A 48 4.47 -4.29 -2.82
CA VAL A 48 5.41 -5.20 -3.45
C VAL A 48 6.68 -4.46 -3.89
N GLU A 49 7.74 -5.19 -4.19
CA GLU A 49 8.97 -4.65 -4.76
C GLU A 49 9.35 -5.40 -6.02
N ILE A 50 9.55 -4.66 -7.11
CA ILE A 50 10.09 -5.19 -8.37
C ILE A 50 11.47 -4.54 -8.59
N GLY A 51 12.52 -5.33 -8.52
CA GLY A 51 13.89 -4.81 -8.51
C GLY A 51 14.11 -3.88 -7.30
N GLN A 52 14.38 -2.61 -7.56
CA GLN A 52 14.56 -1.58 -6.52
C GLN A 52 13.33 -0.68 -6.33
N VAL A 53 12.28 -0.89 -7.11
CA VAL A 53 11.08 -0.08 -7.06
C VAL A 53 10.08 -0.65 -6.08
N LYS A 54 9.71 0.16 -5.09
CA LYS A 54 8.65 -0.18 -4.15
C LYS A 54 7.31 0.31 -4.70
N ILE A 55 6.38 -0.60 -4.87
CA ILE A 55 5.07 -0.38 -5.47
C ILE A 55 3.99 -0.57 -4.41
N ARG A 56 3.04 0.36 -4.34
CA ARG A 56 1.78 0.19 -3.66
C ARG A 56 0.67 0.00 -4.69
N LEU A 57 -0.10 -1.06 -4.54
CA LEU A 57 -1.23 -1.35 -5.40
C LEU A 57 -2.29 -0.26 -5.28
N SER A 58 -2.72 0.28 -6.43
CA SER A 58 -3.67 1.39 -6.48
C SER A 58 -5.08 0.95 -6.12
N GLY A 59 -5.82 1.82 -5.42
CA GLY A 59 -7.26 1.70 -5.20
C GLY A 59 -7.68 0.67 -4.15
N ILE A 60 -6.74 0.02 -3.47
CA ILE A 60 -7.02 -0.96 -2.41
C ILE A 60 -6.28 -0.63 -1.11
N ASP A 61 -6.75 -1.22 -0.01
CA ASP A 61 -6.04 -1.26 1.27
C ASP A 61 -6.16 -2.67 1.85
N ALA A 62 -5.03 -3.34 2.07
CA ALA A 62 -4.97 -4.68 2.61
C ALA A 62 -4.61 -4.64 4.10
N PRO A 63 -4.97 -5.68 4.87
CA PRO A 63 -4.58 -5.77 6.26
C PRO A 63 -3.08 -5.68 6.46
N GLU A 64 -2.68 -4.91 7.46
CA GLU A 64 -1.29 -4.81 7.89
C GLU A 64 -0.76 -6.19 8.35
N THR A 65 0.51 -6.46 8.12
CA THR A 65 1.08 -7.77 8.49
C THR A 65 0.99 -8.10 9.99
N ASP A 66 0.81 -7.08 10.85
CA ASP A 66 0.56 -7.24 12.28
C ASP A 66 -0.94 -7.25 12.64
N GLN A 67 -1.81 -7.17 11.62
CA GLN A 67 -3.24 -7.11 11.84
C GLN A 67 -3.81 -8.47 12.22
N VAL A 68 -4.66 -8.44 13.25
CA VAL A 68 -5.40 -9.61 13.75
C VAL A 68 -6.88 -9.44 13.43
N CYS A 69 -7.48 -10.50 12.94
CA CYS A 69 -8.91 -10.61 12.69
C CYS A 69 -9.53 -11.73 13.55
N LEU A 70 -10.85 -11.87 13.50
CA LEU A 70 -11.57 -13.00 14.06
C LEU A 70 -12.17 -13.83 12.94
N ASP A 71 -12.11 -15.13 13.08
CA ASP A 71 -12.82 -16.05 12.19
C ASP A 71 -14.32 -16.17 12.55
N ALA A 72 -15.05 -17.05 11.89
CA ALA A 72 -16.47 -17.28 12.13
C ALA A 72 -16.77 -17.84 13.56
N LYS A 73 -15.75 -18.38 14.25
CA LYS A 73 -15.84 -18.85 15.64
C LYS A 73 -15.39 -17.81 16.66
N ALA A 74 -15.05 -16.61 16.20
CA ALA A 74 -14.42 -15.53 16.98
C ALA A 74 -13.01 -15.88 17.52
N GLU A 75 -12.32 -16.81 16.86
CA GLU A 75 -10.93 -17.10 17.15
C GLU A 75 -10.01 -16.12 16.42
N LYS A 76 -8.95 -15.69 17.08
CA LYS A 76 -7.99 -14.73 16.50
C LYS A 76 -7.08 -15.41 15.49
N TRP A 77 -6.87 -14.74 14.37
CA TRP A 77 -5.93 -15.17 13.33
C TRP A 77 -5.19 -14.00 12.71
N ALA A 78 -4.01 -14.25 12.15
CA ALA A 78 -3.14 -13.24 11.57
C ALA A 78 -3.57 -12.93 10.12
N CYS A 79 -4.61 -12.13 9.97
CA CYS A 79 -5.22 -11.86 8.66
C CYS A 79 -4.31 -11.08 7.71
N GLY A 80 -3.45 -10.21 8.22
CA GLY A 80 -2.49 -9.50 7.37
C GLY A 80 -1.44 -10.43 6.78
N ILE A 81 -0.97 -11.42 7.56
CA ILE A 81 -0.09 -12.46 7.05
C ILE A 81 -0.80 -13.32 6.01
N ALA A 82 -2.04 -13.71 6.30
CA ALA A 82 -2.82 -14.51 5.37
C ALA A 82 -3.06 -13.77 4.03
N ALA A 83 -3.40 -12.48 4.07
CA ALA A 83 -3.56 -11.67 2.85
C ALA A 83 -2.28 -11.61 2.01
N ARG A 84 -1.13 -11.42 2.67
CA ARG A 84 0.19 -11.47 2.00
C ARG A 84 0.45 -12.85 1.37
N ASP A 85 0.22 -13.91 2.13
CA ASP A 85 0.54 -15.28 1.70
C ASP A 85 -0.39 -15.73 0.57
N GLU A 86 -1.65 -15.26 0.55
CA GLU A 86 -2.56 -15.46 -0.56
C GLU A 86 -2.07 -14.74 -1.82
N LEU A 87 -1.59 -13.51 -1.70
CA LEU A 87 -1.01 -12.78 -2.83
C LEU A 87 0.26 -13.48 -3.35
N ILE A 88 1.10 -14.02 -2.47
CA ILE A 88 2.26 -14.84 -2.87
C ILE A 88 1.80 -16.07 -3.65
N ARG A 89 0.78 -16.77 -3.18
CA ARG A 89 0.25 -17.98 -3.84
C ARG A 89 -0.37 -17.65 -5.19
N HIS A 90 -1.15 -16.58 -5.27
CA HIS A 90 -1.74 -16.11 -6.53
C HIS A 90 -0.66 -15.69 -7.53
N SER A 91 0.36 -14.96 -7.08
CA SER A 91 1.50 -14.54 -7.90
C SER A 91 2.29 -15.71 -8.47
N ASN A 92 2.37 -16.81 -7.73
CA ASN A 92 3.02 -18.06 -8.14
C ASN A 92 4.40 -17.88 -8.81
N GLY A 93 5.15 -16.84 -8.41
CA GLY A 93 6.45 -16.50 -8.99
C GLY A 93 6.40 -15.93 -10.41
N GLN A 94 5.22 -15.56 -10.89
CA GLN A 94 5.05 -14.96 -12.21
C GLN A 94 5.54 -13.51 -12.23
N ALA A 95 5.93 -13.03 -13.41
CA ALA A 95 6.26 -11.64 -13.63
C ALA A 95 4.96 -10.81 -13.67
N TRP A 96 5.02 -9.63 -13.07
CA TRP A 96 3.94 -8.65 -13.08
C TRP A 96 4.24 -7.54 -14.09
N GLU A 97 3.19 -6.96 -14.64
CA GLU A 97 3.22 -5.76 -15.47
C GLU A 97 2.49 -4.64 -14.72
N CYS A 98 3.21 -3.58 -14.34
CA CYS A 98 2.68 -2.50 -13.53
C CYS A 98 2.79 -1.17 -14.24
N THR A 99 1.68 -0.44 -14.34
CA THR A 99 1.64 0.93 -14.87
C THR A 99 1.53 1.90 -13.70
N THR A 100 2.56 2.74 -13.53
CA THR A 100 2.61 3.75 -12.47
C THR A 100 1.65 4.88 -12.76
N THR A 101 0.83 5.26 -11.77
CA THR A 101 -0.12 6.38 -11.85
C THR A 101 0.40 7.63 -11.14
N SER A 102 1.12 7.46 -10.03
CA SER A 102 1.69 8.55 -9.23
C SER A 102 2.71 8.00 -8.22
N THR A 103 3.19 8.87 -7.33
CA THR A 103 4.06 8.49 -6.21
C THR A 103 3.42 8.99 -4.91
N ASP A 104 3.43 8.17 -3.86
CA ASP A 104 2.91 8.56 -2.57
C ASP A 104 3.93 9.36 -1.74
N GLN A 105 3.48 9.87 -0.58
CA GLN A 105 4.32 10.67 0.32
C GLN A 105 5.51 9.90 0.93
N TYR A 106 5.54 8.57 0.79
CA TYR A 106 6.63 7.71 1.28
C TYR A 106 7.59 7.30 0.16
N GLY A 107 7.39 7.82 -1.05
CA GLY A 107 8.22 7.53 -2.22
C GLY A 107 7.90 6.20 -2.90
N ARG A 108 6.75 5.55 -2.58
CA ARG A 108 6.32 4.35 -3.28
C ARG A 108 5.60 4.74 -4.57
N SER A 109 5.82 3.98 -5.64
CA SER A 109 5.06 4.10 -6.88
C SER A 109 3.65 3.56 -6.66
N LEU A 110 2.62 4.38 -6.83
CA LEU A 110 1.24 3.90 -6.93
C LEU A 110 1.03 3.34 -8.32
N ALA A 111 0.65 2.07 -8.44
CA ALA A 111 0.51 1.43 -9.74
C ALA A 111 -0.67 0.46 -9.81
N ASN A 112 -1.20 0.32 -11.03
CA ASN A 112 -2.08 -0.77 -11.40
C ASN A 112 -1.20 -1.90 -11.93
N CYS A 113 -1.30 -3.09 -11.33
CA CYS A 113 -0.46 -4.23 -11.66
C CYS A 113 -1.29 -5.40 -12.16
N PHE A 114 -0.74 -6.14 -13.11
CA PHE A 114 -1.39 -7.25 -13.78
C PHE A 114 -0.50 -8.49 -13.78
N ILE A 115 -1.12 -9.66 -13.67
CA ILE A 115 -0.52 -10.97 -13.88
C ILE A 115 -1.26 -11.62 -15.04
N GLU A 116 -0.59 -11.87 -16.17
CA GLU A 116 -1.22 -12.45 -17.37
C GLU A 116 -2.52 -11.73 -17.80
N GLY A 117 -2.58 -10.42 -17.58
CA GLY A 117 -3.74 -9.59 -17.89
C GLY A 117 -4.82 -9.52 -16.81
N GLU A 118 -4.71 -10.28 -15.72
CA GLU A 118 -5.59 -10.16 -14.55
C GLU A 118 -5.14 -9.02 -13.64
N ASP A 119 -6.06 -8.12 -13.29
CA ASP A 119 -5.82 -7.01 -12.34
C ASP A 119 -5.66 -7.57 -10.91
N VAL A 120 -4.46 -7.42 -10.36
CA VAL A 120 -4.08 -7.91 -9.04
C VAL A 120 -4.90 -7.24 -7.93
N SER A 121 -5.14 -5.92 -8.02
CA SER A 121 -5.95 -5.19 -7.04
C SER A 121 -7.40 -5.71 -7.03
N LYS A 122 -7.96 -5.92 -8.21
CA LYS A 122 -9.30 -6.51 -8.36
C LYS A 122 -9.38 -7.90 -7.75
N TRP A 123 -8.39 -8.75 -8.03
CA TRP A 123 -8.35 -10.10 -7.49
C TRP A 123 -8.28 -10.07 -5.95
N MET A 124 -7.44 -9.21 -5.37
CA MET A 124 -7.31 -9.07 -3.91
C MET A 124 -8.64 -8.67 -3.26
N VAL A 125 -9.36 -7.70 -3.85
CA VAL A 125 -10.64 -7.25 -3.30
C VAL A 125 -11.71 -8.32 -3.47
N ARG A 126 -11.82 -8.92 -4.67
CA ARG A 126 -12.86 -9.92 -4.97
C ARG A 126 -12.69 -11.21 -4.17
N SER A 127 -11.45 -11.57 -3.85
CA SER A 127 -11.11 -12.70 -2.98
C SER A 127 -11.22 -12.38 -1.48
N GLY A 128 -11.53 -11.12 -1.14
CA GLY A 128 -11.71 -10.67 0.25
C GLY A 128 -10.42 -10.45 1.02
N TRP A 129 -9.26 -10.35 0.36
CA TRP A 129 -7.96 -10.14 1.00
C TRP A 129 -7.54 -8.68 1.11
N ALA A 130 -8.27 -7.78 0.43
CA ALA A 130 -8.17 -6.34 0.56
C ALA A 130 -9.55 -5.69 0.49
N LEU A 131 -9.65 -4.43 0.87
CA LEU A 131 -10.85 -3.61 0.71
C LEU A 131 -10.65 -2.60 -0.42
N SER A 132 -11.76 -2.23 -1.08
CA SER A 132 -11.79 -1.06 -1.96
C SER A 132 -11.48 0.18 -1.16
N PHE A 133 -10.46 0.95 -1.56
CA PHE A 133 -10.09 2.15 -0.84
C PHE A 133 -10.82 3.36 -1.41
N VAL A 134 -12.10 3.44 -1.11
CA VAL A 134 -13.08 4.40 -1.66
C VAL A 134 -12.66 5.88 -1.55
N ARG A 135 -11.76 6.20 -0.63
CA ARG A 135 -11.20 7.55 -0.50
C ARG A 135 -10.42 7.98 -1.74
N TYR A 136 -9.85 7.03 -2.47
CA TYR A 136 -8.99 7.29 -3.63
C TYR A 136 -9.53 6.72 -4.93
N SER A 137 -10.32 5.64 -4.88
CA SER A 137 -10.85 4.97 -6.07
C SER A 137 -12.13 4.21 -5.74
N HIS A 138 -13.07 4.20 -6.68
CA HIS A 138 -14.30 3.40 -6.65
C HIS A 138 -14.22 2.21 -7.62
N ALA A 139 -13.04 1.92 -8.17
CA ALA A 139 -12.87 0.92 -9.23
C ALA A 139 -13.25 -0.50 -8.77
N TYR A 140 -13.13 -0.81 -7.48
CA TYR A 140 -13.30 -2.15 -6.94
C TYR A 140 -14.50 -2.30 -5.99
N ASP A 141 -15.39 -1.31 -5.91
CA ASP A 141 -16.53 -1.33 -5.00
C ASP A 141 -17.46 -2.53 -5.26
N THR A 142 -17.71 -2.85 -6.53
CA THR A 142 -18.53 -4.01 -6.90
C THR A 142 -17.87 -5.34 -6.58
N ASP A 143 -16.55 -5.41 -6.65
CA ASP A 143 -15.78 -6.61 -6.29
C ASP A 143 -15.77 -6.81 -4.77
N GLU A 144 -15.71 -5.71 -3.97
CA GLU A 144 -15.89 -5.78 -2.53
C GLU A 144 -17.28 -6.28 -2.13
N VAL A 145 -18.35 -5.78 -2.78
CA VAL A 145 -19.71 -6.28 -2.54
C VAL A 145 -19.78 -7.79 -2.81
N ALA A 146 -19.20 -8.24 -3.92
CA ALA A 146 -19.19 -9.66 -4.26
C ALA A 146 -18.40 -10.51 -3.23
N ALA A 147 -17.27 -10.00 -2.73
CA ALA A 147 -16.50 -10.67 -1.68
C ALA A 147 -17.27 -10.77 -0.37
N ARG A 148 -17.98 -9.70 -0.01
CA ARG A 148 -18.83 -9.63 1.20
C ARG A 148 -19.97 -10.63 1.12
N ASP A 149 -20.68 -10.67 0.00
CA ASP A 149 -21.81 -11.58 -0.22
C ASP A 149 -21.36 -13.05 -0.22
N ALA A 150 -20.17 -13.32 -0.75
CA ALA A 150 -19.54 -14.65 -0.74
C ALA A 150 -18.91 -15.02 0.61
N HIS A 151 -18.86 -14.13 1.60
CA HIS A 151 -18.10 -14.30 2.84
C HIS A 151 -16.63 -14.69 2.61
N ALA A 152 -16.01 -14.12 1.56
CA ALA A 152 -14.66 -14.46 1.15
C ALA A 152 -13.61 -13.78 2.05
N GLY A 153 -12.49 -14.46 2.29
CA GLY A 153 -11.34 -13.93 3.01
C GLY A 153 -11.71 -13.30 4.35
N LEU A 154 -11.45 -12.01 4.52
CA LEU A 154 -11.76 -11.22 5.71
C LEU A 154 -13.25 -11.22 6.07
N TRP A 155 -14.12 -11.29 5.04
CA TRP A 155 -15.58 -11.22 5.19
C TRP A 155 -16.18 -12.50 5.79
N SER A 156 -15.39 -13.57 5.96
CA SER A 156 -15.81 -14.78 6.68
C SER A 156 -15.95 -14.57 8.20
N GLY A 157 -15.39 -13.50 8.74
CA GLY A 157 -15.35 -13.23 10.17
C GLY A 157 -15.52 -11.76 10.53
N SER A 158 -14.69 -11.25 11.45
CA SER A 158 -14.70 -9.86 11.86
C SER A 158 -13.30 -9.26 11.80
N PHE A 159 -13.23 -8.02 11.39
CA PHE A 159 -11.96 -7.31 11.25
C PHE A 159 -12.15 -5.79 11.39
N ILE A 160 -11.05 -5.09 11.64
CA ILE A 160 -10.99 -3.64 11.56
C ILE A 160 -10.52 -3.29 10.15
N ALA A 161 -11.10 -2.27 9.51
CA ALA A 161 -10.60 -1.82 8.21
C ALA A 161 -9.11 -1.46 8.29
N PRO A 162 -8.28 -1.81 7.28
CA PRO A 162 -6.84 -1.60 7.36
C PRO A 162 -6.44 -0.15 7.67
N TRP A 163 -7.13 0.82 7.06
CA TRP A 163 -6.89 2.25 7.34
C TRP A 163 -7.21 2.65 8.78
N ASP A 164 -8.17 1.99 9.44
CA ASP A 164 -8.53 2.23 10.83
C ASP A 164 -7.64 1.45 11.79
N TRP A 165 -7.08 0.31 11.36
CA TRP A 165 -6.17 -0.50 12.17
C TRP A 165 -4.96 0.29 12.66
N ARG A 166 -4.37 1.13 11.81
CA ARG A 166 -3.19 1.96 12.12
C ARG A 166 -3.46 3.01 13.22
N HIS A 167 -4.73 3.41 13.38
CA HIS A 167 -5.18 4.48 14.30
C HIS A 167 -6.27 4.01 15.25
N ARG A 168 -6.39 2.69 15.45
CA ARG A 168 -7.47 2.08 16.21
C ARG A 168 -7.54 2.57 17.65
N ASN A 169 -8.76 2.73 18.12
CA ASN A 169 -9.10 3.11 19.49
C ASN A 169 -10.43 2.44 19.89
N LYS A 170 -10.91 2.70 21.10
CA LYS A 170 -12.12 2.08 21.62
C LYS A 170 -13.40 2.34 20.81
N THR A 171 -13.39 3.36 19.94
CA THR A 171 -14.54 3.73 19.08
C THR A 171 -14.38 3.25 17.64
N THR A 172 -13.28 2.58 17.30
CA THR A 172 -13.04 2.05 15.97
C THR A 172 -14.12 1.03 15.59
N ILE A 173 -14.64 1.17 14.38
CA ILE A 173 -15.69 0.28 13.87
C ILE A 173 -15.07 -1.06 13.48
N VAL A 174 -15.72 -2.14 13.94
CA VAL A 174 -15.40 -3.51 13.54
C VAL A 174 -16.38 -3.95 12.47
N LEU A 175 -15.86 -4.26 11.29
CA LEU A 175 -16.60 -4.87 10.20
C LEU A 175 -16.78 -6.36 10.50
N ARG A 176 -17.94 -6.94 10.17
CA ARG A 176 -18.21 -8.33 10.54
C ARG A 176 -19.21 -9.01 9.62
N ALA A 177 -19.09 -10.33 9.51
CA ALA A 177 -20.15 -11.19 9.01
C ALA A 177 -21.29 -11.30 10.05
N ALA A 178 -22.51 -11.56 9.58
CA ALA A 178 -23.69 -11.66 10.45
C ALA A 178 -23.58 -12.79 11.49
N SER A 179 -22.81 -13.84 11.20
CA SER A 179 -22.61 -15.01 12.06
C SER A 179 -21.62 -14.78 13.22
N VAL A 180 -20.87 -13.68 13.21
CA VAL A 180 -19.85 -13.43 14.23
C VAL A 180 -20.46 -12.83 15.50
N PRO A 181 -20.01 -13.25 16.72
CA PRO A 181 -20.54 -12.78 18.00
C PRO A 181 -20.52 -11.25 18.16
N VAL A 182 -21.50 -10.74 18.91
CA VAL A 182 -21.68 -9.30 19.16
C VAL A 182 -20.47 -8.69 19.88
N ASN A 183 -19.71 -9.47 20.65
CA ASN A 183 -18.55 -9.05 21.40
C ASN A 183 -17.24 -8.98 20.57
N ALA A 184 -17.30 -9.21 19.25
CA ALA A 184 -16.12 -9.13 18.36
C ALA A 184 -15.35 -7.82 18.52
N GLN A 185 -16.07 -6.69 18.69
CA GLN A 185 -15.46 -5.39 18.95
C GLN A 185 -14.61 -5.40 20.22
N THR A 186 -15.15 -5.94 21.32
CA THR A 186 -14.41 -6.05 22.59
C THR A 186 -13.19 -6.94 22.46
N ILE A 187 -13.28 -8.03 21.70
CA ILE A 187 -12.17 -8.96 21.49
C ILE A 187 -11.06 -8.31 20.66
N LEU A 188 -11.41 -7.63 19.57
CA LEU A 188 -10.43 -6.98 18.70
C LEU A 188 -9.85 -5.69 19.31
N LEU A 189 -10.68 -4.86 19.95
CA LEU A 189 -10.25 -3.60 20.54
C LEU A 189 -9.78 -3.76 21.98
N GLY A 190 -10.18 -4.78 22.70
CA GLY A 190 -9.61 -5.12 24.01
C GLY A 190 -8.13 -5.50 23.93
N ALA A 191 -7.66 -5.94 22.77
CA ALA A 191 -6.24 -6.13 22.49
C ALA A 191 -5.45 -4.81 22.29
N VAL A 192 -6.14 -3.67 22.30
CA VAL A 192 -5.54 -2.32 22.08
C VAL A 192 -5.07 -1.66 23.38
N SER A 193 -5.29 -2.28 24.54
CA SER A 193 -4.62 -1.85 25.77
C SER A 193 -3.13 -2.17 25.65
N ALA A 194 -2.40 -1.25 25.07
CA ALA A 194 -0.99 -1.34 24.72
C ALA A 194 -0.04 -1.38 25.94
N SER A 195 -0.54 -1.65 27.14
CA SER A 195 0.27 -1.81 28.35
C SER A 195 0.49 -3.26 28.77
N ASP A 196 -0.23 -4.21 28.14
CA ASP A 196 -0.11 -5.59 28.56
C ASP A 196 0.78 -6.34 27.57
N ALA A 197 1.97 -6.72 28.04
CA ALA A 197 2.63 -7.89 27.48
C ALA A 197 1.55 -9.00 27.40
N PRO A 198 1.36 -9.63 26.23
CA PRO A 198 0.46 -10.77 26.15
C PRO A 198 0.94 -11.75 27.21
N SER A 199 0.02 -12.46 27.84
CA SER A 199 0.26 -13.43 28.92
C SER A 199 1.73 -13.75 29.22
N SER A 200 2.10 -14.05 30.43
CA SER A 200 3.48 -14.35 30.88
C SER A 200 4.27 -15.33 29.97
N GLU A 201 3.63 -15.88 28.95
CA GLU A 201 4.18 -16.84 28.00
C GLU A 201 4.66 -16.19 26.67
N CYS A 202 4.14 -15.00 26.28
CA CYS A 202 4.51 -14.37 25.02
C CYS A 202 5.56 -13.26 25.24
N VAL A 203 6.78 -13.65 25.43
CA VAL A 203 7.88 -12.77 25.85
C VAL A 203 8.87 -12.41 24.73
N ILE A 204 8.66 -12.90 23.52
CA ILE A 204 9.53 -12.60 22.38
C ILE A 204 9.11 -11.27 21.78
N LYS A 205 10.04 -10.29 21.75
CA LYS A 205 9.81 -8.96 21.19
C LYS A 205 10.22 -8.89 19.74
N GLY A 206 9.28 -8.56 18.85
CA GLY A 206 9.58 -8.25 17.46
C GLY A 206 9.58 -6.74 17.22
N ASN A 207 10.66 -6.20 16.67
CA ASN A 207 10.74 -4.80 16.28
C ASN A 207 11.14 -4.64 14.82
N VAL A 208 10.69 -3.56 14.20
CA VAL A 208 11.12 -3.17 12.86
C VAL A 208 12.23 -2.14 12.99
N ASN A 209 13.41 -2.42 12.45
CA ASN A 209 14.51 -1.49 12.48
C ASN A 209 14.33 -0.35 11.45
N ARG A 210 15.24 0.65 11.48
CA ARG A 210 15.20 1.81 10.56
C ARG A 210 15.30 1.44 9.06
N LYS A 211 15.73 0.20 8.75
CA LYS A 211 15.82 -0.33 7.39
C LYS A 211 14.57 -1.11 6.98
N GLY A 212 13.54 -1.17 7.83
CA GLY A 212 12.34 -1.95 7.59
C GLY A 212 12.51 -3.45 7.86
N GLU A 213 13.65 -3.90 8.40
CA GLU A 213 13.85 -5.31 8.71
C GLU A 213 13.10 -5.70 9.98
N ARG A 214 12.41 -6.83 9.93
CA ARG A 214 11.68 -7.44 11.05
C ARG A 214 12.58 -8.35 11.82
N ILE A 215 12.85 -8.01 13.07
CA ILE A 215 13.80 -8.72 13.92
C ILE A 215 13.11 -9.08 15.23
N TYR A 216 13.14 -10.35 15.62
CA TYR A 216 12.66 -10.74 16.93
C TYR A 216 13.80 -10.98 17.90
N HIS A 217 13.56 -10.69 19.16
CA HIS A 217 14.52 -10.77 20.26
C HIS A 217 13.96 -11.64 21.39
N LEU A 218 14.81 -12.54 21.88
CA LEU A 218 14.50 -13.40 23.03
C LEU A 218 14.85 -12.70 24.34
N PRO A 219 14.16 -13.01 25.45
CA PRO A 219 14.56 -12.60 26.76
C PRO A 219 16.03 -12.96 27.03
N GLY A 220 16.79 -12.02 27.60
CA GLY A 220 18.21 -12.21 27.90
C GLY A 220 19.18 -11.83 26.78
N GLN A 221 18.71 -11.52 25.55
CA GLN A 221 19.57 -10.96 24.53
C GLN A 221 19.95 -9.50 24.82
N LEU A 222 21.13 -9.07 24.34
CA LEU A 222 21.79 -7.81 24.68
C LEU A 222 20.88 -6.59 24.60
N ASN A 223 20.04 -6.49 23.56
CA ASN A 223 19.19 -5.32 23.32
C ASN A 223 17.72 -5.55 23.70
N TYR A 224 17.37 -6.70 24.28
CA TYR A 224 15.99 -7.05 24.57
C TYR A 224 15.27 -6.02 25.46
N ALA A 225 15.94 -5.58 26.54
CA ALA A 225 15.37 -4.61 27.48
C ALA A 225 15.14 -3.22 26.87
N GLN A 226 15.92 -2.87 25.84
CA GLN A 226 15.88 -1.56 25.19
C GLN A 226 14.78 -1.44 24.14
N ILE A 227 14.17 -2.56 23.71
CA ILE A 227 13.12 -2.57 22.73
C ILE A 227 11.82 -2.10 23.39
N ASN A 228 11.36 -0.94 22.95
CA ASN A 228 10.11 -0.37 23.41
C ASN A 228 8.97 -0.77 22.47
N MET A 229 8.09 -1.66 22.92
CA MET A 229 6.96 -2.22 22.19
C MET A 229 5.76 -1.25 22.04
N GLN A 230 5.86 -0.01 22.53
CA GLN A 230 4.74 0.94 22.57
C GLN A 230 4.67 1.90 21.37
N LYS A 231 5.58 1.85 20.42
CA LYS A 231 5.74 2.90 19.41
C LYS A 231 5.10 2.63 18.05
N GLY A 232 4.23 1.66 17.92
CA GLY A 232 3.36 1.56 16.73
C GLY A 232 4.04 1.44 15.35
N LEU A 233 5.32 1.04 15.32
CA LEU A 233 6.10 0.91 14.10
C LEU A 233 6.10 -0.52 13.54
N GLY A 234 5.05 -1.29 13.80
CA GLY A 234 4.96 -2.69 13.41
C GLY A 234 5.61 -3.64 14.42
N GLU A 235 5.82 -3.20 15.66
CA GLU A 235 6.32 -4.02 16.75
C GLU A 235 5.27 -5.05 17.18
N ARG A 236 5.72 -6.28 17.47
CA ARG A 236 4.83 -7.40 17.81
C ARG A 236 5.46 -8.30 18.85
N TRP A 237 4.63 -8.82 19.74
CA TRP A 237 4.99 -9.90 20.65
C TRP A 237 4.75 -11.26 19.99
N PHE A 238 5.61 -12.24 20.32
CA PHE A 238 5.46 -13.62 19.91
C PHE A 238 5.56 -14.54 21.13
N CYS A 239 4.81 -15.64 21.09
CA CYS A 239 4.82 -16.64 22.17
C CYS A 239 5.90 -17.70 21.91
N THR A 240 6.23 -17.97 20.64
CA THR A 240 7.26 -18.92 20.25
C THR A 240 8.13 -18.36 19.12
N GLU A 241 9.35 -18.87 19.00
CA GLU A 241 10.23 -18.55 17.87
C GLU A 241 9.62 -19.03 16.54
N ALA A 242 8.99 -20.20 16.55
CA ALA A 242 8.32 -20.73 15.36
C ALA A 242 7.20 -19.79 14.86
N GLU A 243 6.47 -19.15 15.75
CA GLU A 243 5.48 -18.13 15.40
C GLU A 243 6.15 -16.90 14.75
N ALA A 244 7.27 -16.45 15.29
CA ALA A 244 8.01 -15.31 14.75
C ALA A 244 8.58 -15.62 13.37
N ASP A 245 9.19 -16.80 13.21
CA ASP A 245 9.74 -17.27 11.93
C ASP A 245 8.64 -17.42 10.87
N ALA A 246 7.50 -18.04 11.23
CA ALA A 246 6.35 -18.19 10.34
C ALA A 246 5.76 -16.83 9.92
N ALA A 247 5.88 -15.81 10.78
CA ALA A 247 5.48 -14.44 10.49
C ALA A 247 6.51 -13.66 9.66
N GLY A 248 7.58 -14.30 9.18
CA GLY A 248 8.63 -13.68 8.37
C GLY A 248 9.57 -12.76 9.16
N TRP A 249 9.72 -13.01 10.47
CA TRP A 249 10.67 -12.29 11.30
C TRP A 249 11.97 -13.11 11.41
N ARG A 250 13.09 -12.43 11.40
CA ARG A 250 14.38 -13.09 11.64
C ARG A 250 14.84 -12.90 13.09
N LYS A 251 15.53 -13.89 13.61
CA LYS A 251 16.14 -13.81 14.94
C LYS A 251 17.26 -12.74 15.00
N ALA A 252 17.32 -12.00 16.10
CA ALA A 252 18.44 -11.13 16.39
C ALA A 252 19.74 -11.95 16.56
N ILE A 253 20.84 -11.46 15.99
CA ILE A 253 22.13 -12.18 15.98
C ILE A 253 22.83 -12.10 17.35
N ARG A 254 22.46 -11.14 18.20
CA ARG A 254 23.04 -10.95 19.55
C ARG A 254 22.03 -10.35 20.50
#